data_db59da5d37483f753a676e48d8957c2a
#
_entry.id   db59da5d37483f753a676e48d8957c2a
#
_cell.length_a   1.000
_cell.length_b   1.000
_cell.length_c   1.000
_cell.angle_alpha   90.00
_cell.angle_beta   90.00
_cell.angle_gamma   90.00
#
_symmetry.space_group_name_H-M   'P 1'
#
loop_
_entity.id
_entity.type
_entity.pdbx_description
1 polymer ?
#
loop_
_entity_poly.entity_id
_entity_poly.type
_entity_poly.pdbx_seq_one_letter_code
_entity_poly.pdbx_strand_id
1 'polypeptide(L)'
;YSTELSTIEKGFWKAAKYMCDAQNDNGGWPQYYPYGVGYFKNITFNDNAMPDLMESIYALSNDSGLTDSELCEDYAWAREEIKNQTNPYVLELGIKHDTLKSVWDKGLDFVIRAQVVIDGTKTGWAQQYEPDAVDPVPAGGRAFELPSVSPDESLTMVKVLANIVNPSDAVKEAIT
;
A
#
# COMPACT_ATOMS: atom_id res chain seq x y z
N TYR A 1 -1.93 9.88 -31.73
CA TYR A 1 -0.99 9.05 -30.89
C TYR A 1 -0.44 9.85 -29.71
N SER A 2 0.10 11.07 -29.92
CA SER A 2 0.72 11.85 -28.82
C SER A 2 -0.28 12.31 -27.75
N THR A 3 -1.50 12.64 -28.12
CA THR A 3 -2.55 13.15 -27.20
C THR A 3 -3.13 12.03 -26.33
N GLU A 4 -3.27 10.82 -26.86
CA GLU A 4 -3.76 9.65 -26.11
C GLU A 4 -2.73 9.18 -25.09
N LEU A 5 -1.45 9.10 -25.48
CA LEU A 5 -0.36 8.75 -24.56
C LEU A 5 -0.25 9.73 -23.41
N SER A 6 -0.34 11.04 -23.67
CA SER A 6 -0.30 12.06 -22.61
C SER A 6 -1.50 11.96 -21.66
N THR A 7 -2.65 11.53 -22.14
CA THR A 7 -3.84 11.32 -21.30
C THR A 7 -3.68 10.11 -20.36
N ILE A 8 -3.14 9.00 -20.87
CA ILE A 8 -2.85 7.80 -20.08
C ILE A 8 -1.79 8.10 -19.03
N GLU A 9 -0.71 8.76 -19.41
CA GLU A 9 0.36 9.17 -18.53
C GLU A 9 -0.13 10.10 -17.42
N LYS A 10 -0.94 11.11 -17.75
CA LYS A 10 -1.59 11.96 -16.76
C LYS A 10 -2.47 11.17 -15.80
N GLY A 11 -3.20 10.16 -16.29
CA GLY A 11 -4.01 9.26 -15.49
C GLY A 11 -3.16 8.48 -14.48
N PHE A 12 -2.03 7.94 -14.93
CA PHE A 12 -1.07 7.22 -14.09
C PHE A 12 -0.56 8.10 -12.92
N TRP A 13 -0.09 9.31 -13.23
CA TRP A 13 0.43 10.22 -12.18
C TRP A 13 -0.64 10.67 -11.20
N LYS A 14 -1.88 10.87 -11.66
CA LYS A 14 -3.01 11.14 -10.77
C LYS A 14 -3.31 9.97 -9.85
N ALA A 15 -3.21 8.73 -10.34
CA ALA A 15 -3.38 7.54 -9.51
C ALA A 15 -2.27 7.43 -8.45
N ALA A 16 -1.00 7.68 -8.83
CA ALA A 16 0.12 7.70 -7.89
C ALA A 16 -0.08 8.76 -6.79
N LYS A 17 -0.50 9.97 -7.17
CA LYS A 17 -0.84 11.04 -6.21
C LYS A 17 -2.00 10.64 -5.29
N TYR A 18 -3.06 10.06 -5.86
CA TYR A 18 -4.22 9.60 -5.11
C TYR A 18 -3.85 8.56 -4.05
N MET A 19 -2.98 7.59 -4.38
CA MET A 19 -2.49 6.61 -3.41
C MET A 19 -1.78 7.28 -2.22
N CYS A 20 -0.97 8.32 -2.48
CA CYS A 20 -0.32 9.08 -1.42
C CYS A 20 -1.32 9.86 -0.56
N ASP A 21 -2.30 10.53 -1.19
CA ASP A 21 -3.28 11.39 -0.50
C ASP A 21 -4.30 10.59 0.31
N ALA A 22 -4.55 9.35 -0.06
CA ALA A 22 -5.52 8.47 0.58
C ALA A 22 -4.98 7.79 1.85
N GLN A 23 -3.66 7.87 2.13
CA GLN A 23 -3.09 7.23 3.31
C GLN A 23 -3.54 7.94 4.59
N ASN A 24 -4.04 7.17 5.55
CA ASN A 24 -4.36 7.64 6.89
C ASN A 24 -3.07 7.95 7.69
N ASP A 25 -3.18 8.76 8.72
CA ASP A 25 -2.06 9.13 9.59
C ASP A 25 -1.37 7.92 10.23
N ASN A 26 -2.13 6.85 10.51
CA ASN A 26 -1.61 5.59 11.08
C ASN A 26 -0.91 4.68 10.07
N GLY A 27 -0.89 5.05 8.78
CA GLY A 27 -0.21 4.34 7.69
C GLY A 27 -1.08 3.45 6.82
N GLY A 28 -2.33 3.17 7.21
CA GLY A 28 -3.26 2.35 6.41
C GLY A 28 -4.01 3.15 5.35
N TRP A 29 -4.79 2.47 4.51
CA TRP A 29 -5.63 3.08 3.49
C TRP A 29 -7.09 2.65 3.64
N PRO A 30 -8.04 3.60 3.50
CA PRO A 30 -9.47 3.30 3.54
C PRO A 30 -9.90 2.57 2.27
N GLN A 31 -11.06 1.92 2.33
CA GLN A 31 -11.66 1.30 1.14
C GLN A 31 -12.01 2.34 0.06
N TYR A 32 -12.47 3.52 0.47
CA TYR A 32 -12.75 4.64 -0.43
C TYR A 32 -12.15 5.95 0.08
N TYR A 33 -11.56 6.69 -0.84
CA TYR A 33 -11.07 8.05 -0.61
C TYR A 33 -11.60 8.98 -1.71
N PRO A 34 -12.12 10.19 -1.41
CA PRO A 34 -12.35 10.74 -0.05
C PRO A 34 -13.29 9.86 0.77
N TYR A 35 -13.16 9.92 2.09
CA TYR A 35 -13.78 8.95 3.00
C TYR A 35 -15.25 8.69 2.72
N GLY A 36 -15.57 7.40 2.60
CA GLY A 36 -16.92 6.90 2.61
C GLY A 36 -17.60 6.99 3.98
N VAL A 37 -18.84 6.54 4.05
CA VAL A 37 -19.60 6.39 5.30
C VAL A 37 -19.56 4.92 5.77
N GLY A 38 -19.73 4.70 7.07
CA GLY A 38 -19.73 3.35 7.64
C GLY A 38 -18.37 2.66 7.45
N TYR A 39 -18.38 1.38 7.12
CA TYR A 39 -17.17 0.56 6.98
C TYR A 39 -16.27 0.94 5.80
N PHE A 40 -16.73 1.74 4.85
CA PHE A 40 -15.93 2.22 3.72
C PHE A 40 -14.76 3.13 4.13
N LYS A 41 -14.81 3.69 5.34
CA LYS A 41 -13.70 4.45 5.92
C LYS A 41 -12.64 3.56 6.57
N ASN A 42 -12.96 2.29 6.83
CA ASN A 42 -12.04 1.36 7.48
C ASN A 42 -10.84 1.08 6.59
N ILE A 43 -9.69 0.89 7.22
CA ILE A 43 -8.49 0.43 6.54
C ILE A 43 -8.75 -0.98 6.01
N THR A 44 -8.51 -1.21 4.72
CA THR A 44 -9.05 -2.38 4.02
C THR A 44 -7.96 -3.23 3.40
N PHE A 45 -7.92 -4.49 3.82
CA PHE A 45 -7.14 -5.56 3.19
C PHE A 45 -7.97 -6.35 2.17
N ASN A 46 -9.30 -6.36 2.32
CA ASN A 46 -10.23 -7.08 1.44
C ASN A 46 -9.93 -6.86 -0.04
N ASP A 47 -10.19 -7.91 -0.82
CA ASP A 47 -9.99 -7.92 -2.28
C ASP A 47 -8.55 -7.55 -2.69
N ASN A 48 -7.58 -7.87 -1.85
CA ASN A 48 -6.17 -7.52 -2.02
C ASN A 48 -5.86 -6.01 -2.09
N ALA A 49 -6.78 -5.14 -1.65
CA ALA A 49 -6.61 -3.69 -1.77
C ALA A 49 -5.30 -3.19 -1.13
N MET A 50 -4.98 -3.65 0.09
CA MET A 50 -3.73 -3.27 0.76
C MET A 50 -2.49 -3.88 0.10
N PRO A 51 -2.43 -5.20 -0.18
CA PRO A 51 -1.30 -5.80 -0.87
C PRO A 51 -0.97 -5.14 -2.21
N ASP A 52 -1.96 -4.96 -3.09
CA ASP A 52 -1.77 -4.39 -4.43
C ASP A 52 -1.28 -2.93 -4.37
N LEU A 53 -1.84 -2.16 -3.41
CA LEU A 53 -1.42 -0.79 -3.20
C LEU A 53 0.02 -0.71 -2.66
N MET A 54 0.36 -1.54 -1.68
CA MET A 54 1.71 -1.63 -1.12
C MET A 54 2.73 -2.03 -2.19
N GLU A 55 2.42 -3.00 -3.04
CA GLU A 55 3.29 -3.39 -4.15
C GLU A 55 3.51 -2.22 -5.13
N SER A 56 2.44 -1.51 -5.49
CA SER A 56 2.52 -0.35 -6.38
C SER A 56 3.37 0.80 -5.79
N ILE A 57 3.18 1.11 -4.51
CA ILE A 57 3.98 2.15 -3.82
C ILE A 57 5.45 1.71 -3.71
N TYR A 58 5.70 0.43 -3.39
CA TYR A 58 7.07 -0.10 -3.37
C TYR A 58 7.75 0.06 -4.71
N ALA A 59 7.07 -0.34 -5.78
CA ALA A 59 7.60 -0.25 -7.15
C ALA A 59 7.94 1.19 -7.57
N LEU A 60 7.21 2.20 -7.05
CA LEU A 60 7.48 3.62 -7.33
C LEU A 60 8.54 4.25 -6.42
N SER A 61 8.76 3.71 -5.21
CA SER A 61 9.57 4.35 -4.16
C SER A 61 10.93 3.70 -3.94
N ASN A 62 11.16 2.49 -4.42
CA ASN A 62 12.39 1.74 -4.13
C ASN A 62 13.30 1.60 -5.34
N ASP A 63 14.55 2.00 -5.14
CA ASP A 63 15.60 1.97 -6.15
C ASP A 63 16.16 0.57 -6.40
N SER A 64 16.06 -0.31 -5.41
CA SER A 64 16.70 -1.62 -5.44
C SER A 64 15.91 -2.70 -6.18
N GLY A 65 14.76 -2.36 -6.78
CA GLY A 65 13.90 -3.32 -7.46
C GLY A 65 13.45 -4.48 -6.58
N LEU A 66 12.22 -4.92 -6.73
CA LEU A 66 11.81 -6.25 -6.30
C LEU A 66 12.52 -7.25 -7.22
N THR A 67 13.27 -8.18 -6.67
CA THR A 67 14.12 -9.07 -7.44
C THR A 67 13.36 -9.99 -8.41
N ASP A 68 12.04 -10.13 -8.26
CA ASP A 68 11.20 -11.04 -9.05
C ASP A 68 9.81 -10.47 -9.38
N SER A 69 9.58 -9.15 -9.27
CA SER A 69 8.30 -8.56 -9.62
C SER A 69 8.37 -7.88 -10.99
N GLU A 70 7.54 -8.33 -11.93
CA GLU A 70 7.33 -7.69 -13.22
C GLU A 70 6.99 -6.20 -13.07
N LEU A 71 6.24 -5.83 -12.01
CA LEU A 71 5.89 -4.44 -11.71
C LEU A 71 7.09 -3.51 -11.51
N CYS A 72 8.19 -4.01 -10.97
CA CYS A 72 9.36 -3.15 -10.76
C CYS A 72 10.11 -2.81 -12.04
N GLU A 73 10.13 -3.70 -13.02
CA GLU A 73 10.65 -3.41 -14.34
C GLU A 73 9.70 -2.44 -15.07
N ASP A 74 8.41 -2.70 -14.99
CA ASP A 74 7.37 -1.89 -15.63
C ASP A 74 7.37 -0.43 -15.13
N TYR A 75 7.72 -0.18 -13.87
CA TYR A 75 7.75 1.17 -13.28
C TYR A 75 9.15 1.83 -13.24
N ALA A 76 10.18 1.23 -13.85
CA ALA A 76 11.52 1.80 -13.87
C ALA A 76 11.54 3.21 -14.49
N TRP A 77 10.80 3.42 -15.58
CA TRP A 77 10.65 4.72 -16.22
C TRP A 77 10.03 5.77 -15.27
N ALA A 78 9.01 5.39 -14.50
CA ALA A 78 8.33 6.28 -13.58
C ALA A 78 9.25 6.71 -12.43
N ARG A 79 10.04 5.78 -11.87
CA ARG A 79 11.04 6.10 -10.85
C ARG A 79 12.06 7.12 -11.35
N GLU A 80 12.55 6.95 -12.57
CA GLU A 80 13.50 7.91 -13.18
C GLU A 80 12.87 9.30 -13.35
N GLU A 81 11.64 9.39 -13.78
CA GLU A 81 10.93 10.68 -13.91
C GLU A 81 10.68 11.35 -12.56
N ILE A 82 10.34 10.56 -11.52
CA ILE A 82 10.21 11.07 -10.15
C ILE A 82 11.54 11.58 -9.62
N LYS A 83 12.64 10.85 -9.80
CA LYS A 83 13.97 11.26 -9.35
C LYS A 83 14.46 12.51 -10.06
N ASN A 84 14.36 12.53 -11.36
CA ASN A 84 14.87 13.62 -12.19
C ASN A 84 13.96 14.84 -12.22
N GLN A 85 12.72 14.74 -11.72
CA GLN A 85 11.72 15.83 -11.74
C GLN A 85 11.57 16.43 -13.15
N THR A 86 11.52 15.56 -14.16
CA THR A 86 11.49 15.98 -15.57
C THR A 86 10.09 15.98 -16.17
N ASN A 87 9.20 15.15 -15.61
CA ASN A 87 7.84 15.02 -16.12
C ASN A 87 6.95 16.18 -15.67
N PRO A 88 6.23 16.88 -16.58
CA PRO A 88 5.38 18.00 -16.21
C PRO A 88 4.24 17.64 -15.26
N TYR A 89 3.71 16.41 -15.33
CA TYR A 89 2.65 15.95 -14.42
C TYR A 89 3.18 15.63 -13.03
N VAL A 90 4.40 15.06 -12.94
CA VAL A 90 5.10 14.84 -11.66
C VAL A 90 5.29 16.17 -10.93
N LEU A 91 5.72 17.22 -11.67
CA LEU A 91 5.90 18.56 -11.14
C LEU A 91 4.56 19.23 -10.76
N GLU A 92 3.57 19.17 -11.65
CA GLU A 92 2.22 19.74 -11.41
C GLU A 92 1.57 19.14 -10.16
N LEU A 93 1.68 17.82 -9.97
CA LEU A 93 1.08 17.08 -8.86
C LEU A 93 1.96 17.06 -7.60
N GLY A 94 3.18 17.59 -7.68
CA GLY A 94 4.11 17.64 -6.56
C GLY A 94 4.57 16.26 -6.06
N ILE A 95 4.64 15.26 -6.95
CA ILE A 95 5.08 13.90 -6.61
C ILE A 95 6.59 13.92 -6.40
N LYS A 96 7.04 13.46 -5.22
CA LYS A 96 8.44 13.40 -4.84
C LYS A 96 8.81 12.01 -4.35
N HIS A 97 10.05 11.60 -4.64
CA HIS A 97 10.57 10.32 -4.17
C HIS A 97 10.47 10.15 -2.65
N ASP A 98 10.89 11.17 -1.88
CA ASP A 98 10.84 11.12 -0.42
C ASP A 98 9.41 10.99 0.13
N THR A 99 8.42 11.58 -0.58
CA THR A 99 7.01 11.43 -0.22
C THR A 99 6.56 9.99 -0.40
N LEU A 100 6.82 9.40 -1.56
CA LEU A 100 6.48 7.99 -1.84
C LEU A 100 7.18 7.04 -0.87
N LYS A 101 8.46 7.29 -0.58
CA LYS A 101 9.19 6.50 0.41
C LYS A 101 8.57 6.61 1.81
N SER A 102 8.19 7.80 2.24
CA SER A 102 7.51 8.00 3.52
C SER A 102 6.14 7.31 3.56
N VAL A 103 5.41 7.33 2.47
CA VAL A 103 4.13 6.61 2.31
C VAL A 103 4.35 5.10 2.43
N TRP A 104 5.38 4.56 1.76
CA TRP A 104 5.77 3.16 1.88
C TRP A 104 6.14 2.79 3.33
N ASP A 105 7.04 3.56 3.94
CA ASP A 105 7.56 3.26 5.28
C ASP A 105 6.42 3.25 6.33
N LYS A 106 5.48 4.20 6.26
CA LYS A 106 4.29 4.22 7.12
C LYS A 106 3.34 3.04 6.87
N GLY A 107 3.13 2.70 5.60
CA GLY A 107 2.30 1.55 5.22
C GLY A 107 2.89 0.24 5.72
N LEU A 108 4.19 0.06 5.57
CA LEU A 108 4.90 -1.12 6.06
C LEU A 108 4.83 -1.23 7.60
N ASP A 109 5.03 -0.12 8.31
CA ASP A 109 4.87 -0.08 9.77
C ASP A 109 3.45 -0.49 10.18
N PHE A 110 2.43 0.07 9.51
CA PHE A 110 1.05 -0.32 9.76
C PHE A 110 0.83 -1.83 9.52
N VAL A 111 1.27 -2.35 8.38
CA VAL A 111 1.12 -3.78 8.03
C VAL A 111 1.76 -4.68 9.10
N ILE A 112 2.97 -4.37 9.55
CA ILE A 112 3.66 -5.16 10.58
C ILE A 112 2.91 -5.13 11.92
N ARG A 113 2.38 -3.97 12.34
CA ARG A 113 1.60 -3.83 13.58
C ARG A 113 0.20 -4.42 13.48
N ALA A 114 -0.38 -4.45 12.28
CA ALA A 114 -1.73 -4.96 12.03
C ALA A 114 -1.83 -6.49 12.06
N GLN A 115 -0.71 -7.20 12.10
CA GLN A 115 -0.72 -8.66 12.15
C GLN A 115 -1.41 -9.15 13.42
N VAL A 116 -2.44 -9.99 13.26
CA VAL A 116 -3.25 -10.49 14.37
C VAL A 116 -2.45 -11.48 15.21
N VAL A 117 -2.46 -11.30 16.52
CA VAL A 117 -1.79 -12.18 17.47
C VAL A 117 -2.81 -13.08 18.14
N ILE A 118 -2.61 -14.40 18.05
CA ILE A 118 -3.45 -15.42 18.71
C ILE A 118 -2.54 -16.27 19.60
N ASP A 119 -2.86 -16.31 20.89
CA ASP A 119 -2.07 -17.05 21.89
C ASP A 119 -0.56 -16.71 21.88
N GLY A 120 -0.25 -15.43 21.67
CA GLY A 120 1.12 -14.92 21.62
C GLY A 120 1.85 -15.17 20.28
N THR A 121 1.18 -15.76 19.29
CA THR A 121 1.74 -16.03 17.97
C THR A 121 1.15 -15.07 16.95
N LYS A 122 2.00 -14.42 16.17
CA LYS A 122 1.57 -13.66 15.00
C LYS A 122 0.96 -14.61 13.97
N THR A 123 -0.15 -14.17 13.37
CA THR A 123 -0.89 -14.94 12.37
C THR A 123 -1.06 -14.12 11.08
N GLY A 124 -2.22 -14.10 10.48
CA GLY A 124 -2.50 -13.29 9.30
C GLY A 124 -3.03 -11.89 9.65
N TRP A 125 -3.66 -11.29 8.68
CA TRP A 125 -4.30 -9.97 8.79
C TRP A 125 -5.82 -10.10 8.77
N ALA A 126 -6.49 -9.18 9.46
CA ALA A 126 -7.94 -9.06 9.38
C ALA A 126 -8.34 -8.38 8.06
N GLN A 127 -9.58 -8.61 7.66
CA GLN A 127 -10.16 -8.01 6.44
C GLN A 127 -10.14 -6.49 6.48
N GLN A 128 -10.46 -5.92 7.63
CA GLN A 128 -10.49 -4.47 7.84
C GLN A 128 -10.01 -4.09 9.24
N TYR A 129 -9.61 -2.81 9.40
CA TYR A 129 -9.17 -2.23 10.67
C TYR A 129 -9.82 -0.85 10.88
N GLU A 130 -9.96 -0.47 12.16
CA GLU A 130 -10.46 0.86 12.53
C GLU A 130 -9.57 1.96 11.95
N PRO A 131 -10.16 3.00 11.31
CA PRO A 131 -9.40 4.00 10.57
C PRO A 131 -8.62 4.96 11.46
N ASP A 132 -9.14 5.25 12.66
CA ASP A 132 -8.62 6.29 13.55
C ASP A 132 -7.81 5.72 14.74
N ALA A 133 -7.68 4.40 14.82
CA ALA A 133 -6.92 3.76 15.88
C ALA A 133 -5.40 3.92 15.64
N VAL A 134 -4.67 4.33 16.67
CA VAL A 134 -3.20 4.42 16.62
C VAL A 134 -2.60 3.03 16.43
N ASP A 135 -3.01 2.09 17.27
CA ASP A 135 -2.69 0.68 17.11
C ASP A 135 -3.79 -0.02 16.29
N PRO A 136 -3.43 -0.84 15.29
CA PRO A 136 -4.41 -1.49 14.44
C PRO A 136 -5.39 -2.37 15.22
N VAL A 137 -6.67 -2.06 15.12
CA VAL A 137 -7.77 -2.81 15.74
C VAL A 137 -8.61 -3.43 14.63
N PRO A 138 -8.73 -4.77 14.55
CA PRO A 138 -9.59 -5.42 13.57
C PRO A 138 -11.02 -4.90 13.63
N ALA A 139 -11.60 -4.57 12.48
CA ALA A 139 -12.94 -4.04 12.32
C ALA A 139 -13.81 -4.97 11.45
N GLY A 140 -15.13 -4.89 11.65
CA GLY A 140 -16.09 -5.55 10.78
C GLY A 140 -16.39 -4.70 9.53
N GLY A 141 -16.84 -5.38 8.48
CA GLY A 141 -17.34 -4.75 7.26
C GLY A 141 -18.86 -4.55 7.30
N ARG A 142 -19.57 -5.24 6.41
CA ARG A 142 -21.04 -5.26 6.41
C ARG A 142 -21.60 -5.88 7.71
N ALA A 143 -22.86 -5.65 8.00
CA ALA A 143 -23.47 -6.08 9.27
C ALA A 143 -23.31 -7.56 9.64
N PHE A 144 -23.04 -8.42 8.65
CA PHE A 144 -22.81 -9.85 8.84
C PHE A 144 -21.33 -10.25 8.78
N GLU A 145 -20.42 -9.29 8.52
CA GLU A 145 -18.98 -9.50 8.44
C GLU A 145 -18.32 -9.06 9.74
N LEU A 146 -18.13 -10.01 10.63
CA LEU A 146 -17.42 -9.78 11.89
C LEU A 146 -15.92 -9.61 11.63
N PRO A 147 -15.18 -8.92 12.53
CA PRO A 147 -13.73 -8.90 12.47
C PRO A 147 -13.18 -10.32 12.40
N SER A 148 -12.45 -10.63 11.35
CA SER A 148 -11.89 -11.97 11.12
C SER A 148 -10.60 -11.90 10.35
N VAL A 149 -9.70 -12.86 10.61
CA VAL A 149 -8.48 -13.05 9.81
C VAL A 149 -8.87 -13.58 8.43
N SER A 150 -8.32 -12.96 7.40
CA SER A 150 -8.54 -13.37 6.01
C SER A 150 -7.34 -14.15 5.47
N PRO A 151 -7.52 -15.44 5.10
CA PRO A 151 -6.40 -16.24 4.60
C PRO A 151 -5.84 -15.78 3.25
N ASP A 152 -6.70 -15.34 2.34
CA ASP A 152 -6.30 -14.99 0.97
C ASP A 152 -5.47 -13.69 0.95
N GLU A 153 -5.99 -12.64 1.56
CA GLU A 153 -5.28 -11.37 1.68
C GLU A 153 -4.02 -11.49 2.54
N SER A 154 -4.04 -12.37 3.55
CA SER A 154 -2.86 -12.68 4.36
C SER A 154 -1.76 -13.33 3.51
N LEU A 155 -2.11 -14.29 2.66
CA LEU A 155 -1.15 -14.93 1.77
C LEU A 155 -0.57 -13.94 0.76
N THR A 156 -1.41 -13.07 0.19
CA THR A 156 -0.96 -12.04 -0.75
C THR A 156 -0.05 -11.04 -0.06
N MET A 157 -0.36 -10.61 1.17
CA MET A 157 0.50 -9.72 1.95
C MET A 157 1.86 -10.38 2.28
N VAL A 158 1.88 -11.66 2.64
CA VAL A 158 3.14 -12.42 2.83
C VAL A 158 3.99 -12.39 1.56
N LYS A 159 3.39 -12.53 0.37
CA LYS A 159 4.12 -12.44 -0.89
C LYS A 159 4.75 -11.06 -1.08
N VAL A 160 4.01 -9.98 -0.81
CA VAL A 160 4.55 -8.60 -0.88
C VAL A 160 5.73 -8.44 0.06
N LEU A 161 5.60 -8.88 1.32
CA LEU A 161 6.66 -8.79 2.33
C LEU A 161 7.90 -9.63 1.97
N ALA A 162 7.70 -10.83 1.41
CA ALA A 162 8.78 -11.72 0.99
C ALA A 162 9.59 -11.18 -0.20
N ASN A 163 8.99 -10.30 -1.00
CA ASN A 163 9.65 -9.65 -2.13
C ASN A 163 10.47 -8.40 -1.74
N ILE A 164 10.43 -7.96 -0.48
CA ILE A 164 11.23 -6.83 -0.01
C ILE A 164 12.72 -7.18 -0.03
N VAL A 165 13.51 -6.36 -0.74
CA VAL A 165 14.98 -6.53 -0.78
C VAL A 165 15.58 -6.08 0.56
N ASN A 166 16.43 -6.92 1.13
CA ASN A 166 17.05 -6.69 2.45
C ASN A 166 16.01 -6.41 3.55
N PRO A 167 15.05 -7.33 3.79
CA PRO A 167 13.97 -7.12 4.75
C PRO A 167 14.52 -6.97 6.18
N SER A 168 13.89 -6.09 6.96
CA SER A 168 14.18 -5.93 8.39
C SER A 168 13.82 -7.20 9.18
N ASP A 169 14.31 -7.31 10.41
CA ASP A 169 13.97 -8.47 11.25
C ASP A 169 12.47 -8.52 11.57
N ALA A 170 11.79 -7.37 11.69
CA ALA A 170 10.34 -7.30 11.85
C ALA A 170 9.58 -7.87 10.63
N VAL A 171 10.06 -7.59 9.41
CA VAL A 171 9.49 -8.17 8.18
C VAL A 171 9.73 -9.68 8.14
N LYS A 172 10.95 -10.14 8.45
CA LYS A 172 11.27 -11.59 8.51
C LYS A 172 10.38 -12.31 9.52
N GLU A 173 10.16 -11.72 10.69
CA GLU A 173 9.27 -12.27 11.72
C GLU A 173 7.81 -12.33 11.24
N ALA A 174 7.35 -11.36 10.45
CA ALA A 174 5.98 -11.31 9.96
C ALA A 174 5.67 -12.37 8.89
N ILE A 175 6.69 -12.94 8.23
CA ILE A 175 6.53 -13.96 7.18
C ILE A 175 6.92 -15.38 7.64
N THR A 176 7.30 -15.57 8.90
CA THR A 176 7.63 -16.88 9.49
C THR A 176 6.48 -17.46 10.29
#